data_3ab67ad24f2010a254cbac9e2ba14142
#
_entry.id   3ab67ad24f2010a254cbac9e2ba14142
#
_cell.length_a   1.000
_cell.length_b   1.000
_cell.length_c   1.000
_cell.angle_alpha   90.00
_cell.angle_beta   90.00
_cell.angle_gamma   90.00
#
_symmetry.space_group_name_H-M   'P 1'
#
loop_
_entity.id
_entity.type
_entity.pdbx_description
1 polymer ?
#
loop_
_entity_poly.entity_id
_entity_poly.type
_entity_poly.pdbx_seq_one_letter_code
_entity_poly.pdbx_strand_id
1 'polypeptide(L)'
;SSVDYTLPANVENLTLIGASSINGTGNGLNNIITGNAAANLLRGGAGNDMLDGKAGNDVLFGGAGNDIFKFTTIGNVDKINDYNVVNDTIQLENGVFAALTTTGTLAADQFNIGTQALDANDYVVYNNTTGALLYDADGSGATAAIQIATIGVGLGMTNTDIVVI
;
A
#
# COMPACT_ATOMS: atom_id res chain seq x y z
N SER A 1 17.39 -10.29 -4.38
CA SER A 1 17.37 -11.76 -4.49
C SER A 1 16.55 -12.21 -5.69
N SER A 2 16.91 -13.32 -6.29
CA SER A 2 16.13 -14.00 -7.36
C SER A 2 15.47 -15.30 -6.87
N VAL A 3 15.47 -15.51 -5.57
CA VAL A 3 14.84 -16.63 -4.86
C VAL A 3 14.20 -16.09 -3.59
N ASP A 4 13.35 -16.88 -2.95
CA ASP A 4 12.81 -16.56 -1.63
C ASP A 4 13.98 -16.21 -0.69
N TYR A 5 13.83 -15.13 0.06
CA TYR A 5 14.92 -14.67 0.91
C TYR A 5 14.43 -14.09 2.24
N THR A 6 15.12 -14.47 3.30
CA THR A 6 14.95 -13.88 4.62
C THR A 6 16.21 -13.09 4.96
N LEU A 7 16.03 -11.84 5.38
CA LEU A 7 17.14 -10.98 5.77
C LEU A 7 17.84 -11.53 7.03
N PRO A 8 19.15 -11.73 6.98
CA PRO A 8 19.92 -12.03 8.19
C PRO A 8 19.96 -10.78 9.10
N ALA A 9 20.42 -10.97 10.33
CA ALA A 9 20.65 -9.87 11.26
C ALA A 9 21.58 -8.80 10.65
N ASN A 10 21.30 -7.54 10.93
CA ASN A 10 22.06 -6.37 10.45
C ASN A 10 22.01 -6.16 8.92
N VAL A 11 20.95 -6.62 8.25
CA VAL A 11 20.66 -6.27 6.85
C VAL A 11 19.30 -5.66 6.78
N GLU A 12 19.20 -4.46 6.23
CA GLU A 12 18.00 -3.61 6.25
C GLU A 12 17.23 -3.63 4.93
N ASN A 13 17.87 -3.98 3.81
CA ASN A 13 17.25 -3.82 2.50
C ASN A 13 17.17 -5.13 1.73
N LEU A 14 15.99 -5.41 1.18
CA LEU A 14 15.75 -6.54 0.28
C LEU A 14 15.04 -6.06 -0.99
N THR A 15 15.62 -6.38 -2.14
CA THR A 15 14.94 -6.23 -3.43
C THR A 15 14.83 -7.57 -4.10
N LEU A 16 13.61 -7.98 -4.44
CA LEU A 16 13.35 -9.18 -5.24
C LEU A 16 13.53 -8.82 -6.72
N ILE A 17 14.19 -9.70 -7.46
CA ILE A 17 14.49 -9.50 -8.88
C ILE A 17 14.04 -10.69 -9.72
N GLY A 18 13.88 -10.46 -11.03
CA GLY A 18 13.37 -11.49 -11.95
C GLY A 18 11.85 -11.46 -12.08
N ALA A 19 11.27 -12.45 -12.73
CA ALA A 19 9.85 -12.52 -13.07
C ALA A 19 9.10 -13.66 -12.37
N SER A 20 9.77 -14.40 -11.47
CA SER A 20 9.14 -15.49 -10.72
C SER A 20 8.46 -14.97 -9.45
N SER A 21 7.37 -15.61 -9.06
CA SER A 21 6.75 -15.37 -7.75
C SER A 21 7.67 -15.88 -6.65
N ILE A 22 8.36 -14.96 -6.00
CA ILE A 22 9.29 -15.21 -4.90
C ILE A 22 8.94 -14.32 -3.71
N ASN A 23 9.37 -14.70 -2.52
CA ASN A 23 8.95 -14.09 -1.28
C ASN A 23 10.11 -13.42 -0.56
N GLY A 24 9.79 -12.34 0.16
CA GLY A 24 10.74 -11.59 0.96
C GLY A 24 10.34 -11.53 2.42
N THR A 25 11.29 -11.78 3.32
CA THR A 25 11.07 -11.63 4.75
C THR A 25 12.18 -10.77 5.35
N GLY A 26 11.78 -9.76 6.11
CA GLY A 26 12.66 -8.91 6.90
C GLY A 26 13.17 -9.59 8.17
N ASN A 27 13.63 -8.79 9.09
CA ASN A 27 14.17 -9.24 10.38
C ASN A 27 13.59 -8.43 11.55
N GLY A 28 14.36 -8.13 12.59
CA GLY A 28 13.91 -7.31 13.73
C GLY A 28 14.36 -5.85 13.67
N LEU A 29 14.81 -5.39 12.51
CA LEU A 29 15.23 -4.00 12.26
C LEU A 29 14.24 -3.32 11.33
N ASN A 30 14.36 -2.01 11.17
CA ASN A 30 13.62 -1.29 10.14
C ASN A 30 14.10 -1.71 8.75
N ASN A 31 13.26 -2.39 8.00
CA ASN A 31 13.61 -2.92 6.69
C ASN A 31 12.96 -2.14 5.55
N ILE A 32 13.61 -2.14 4.39
CA ILE A 32 13.00 -1.73 3.11
C ILE A 32 12.92 -2.97 2.23
N ILE A 33 11.70 -3.43 1.95
CA ILE A 33 11.46 -4.64 1.18
C ILE A 33 10.71 -4.26 -0.10
N THR A 34 11.34 -4.54 -1.23
CA THR A 34 10.79 -4.28 -2.56
C THR A 34 10.58 -5.58 -3.31
N GLY A 35 9.34 -5.80 -3.74
CA GLY A 35 8.93 -6.92 -4.58
C GLY A 35 9.41 -6.81 -6.03
N ASN A 36 8.97 -7.74 -6.85
CA ASN A 36 9.21 -7.73 -8.30
C ASN A 36 7.89 -7.53 -9.09
N ALA A 37 7.82 -7.96 -10.34
CA ALA A 37 6.60 -7.81 -11.15
C ALA A 37 5.64 -9.02 -11.05
N ALA A 38 5.91 -9.98 -10.19
CA ALA A 38 5.06 -11.15 -9.96
C ALA A 38 4.46 -11.08 -8.55
N ALA A 39 3.41 -11.86 -8.30
CA ALA A 39 2.79 -11.92 -6.97
C ALA A 39 3.79 -12.40 -5.92
N ASN A 40 4.02 -11.58 -4.91
CA ASN A 40 4.97 -11.82 -3.82
C ASN A 40 4.24 -11.93 -2.47
N LEU A 41 4.85 -12.61 -1.54
CA LEU A 41 4.55 -12.51 -0.12
C LEU A 41 5.70 -11.77 0.55
N LEU A 42 5.42 -10.56 1.08
CA LEU A 42 6.39 -9.73 1.78
C LEU A 42 6.03 -9.63 3.26
N ARG A 43 7.02 -9.78 4.11
CA ARG A 43 6.89 -9.65 5.57
C ARG A 43 7.97 -8.73 6.10
N GLY A 44 7.61 -7.65 6.76
CA GLY A 44 8.54 -6.73 7.42
C GLY A 44 9.18 -7.38 8.64
N GLY A 45 8.39 -7.70 9.61
CA GLY A 45 8.84 -8.38 10.83
C GLY A 45 8.59 -7.57 12.09
N ALA A 46 9.64 -7.16 12.74
CA ALA A 46 9.57 -6.17 13.82
C ALA A 46 10.44 -4.97 13.41
N GLY A 47 10.08 -3.79 13.87
CA GLY A 47 10.70 -2.55 13.43
C GLY A 47 9.73 -1.74 12.57
N ASN A 48 10.16 -0.59 12.10
CA ASN A 48 9.35 0.25 11.23
C ASN A 48 9.76 -0.06 9.79
N ASP A 49 8.96 -0.84 9.09
CA ASP A 49 9.28 -1.39 7.79
C ASP A 49 8.62 -0.61 6.65
N MET A 50 9.25 -0.61 5.50
CA MET A 50 8.67 -0.11 4.25
C MET A 50 8.54 -1.25 3.25
N LEU A 51 7.31 -1.54 2.82
CA LEU A 51 6.99 -2.60 1.88
C LEU A 51 6.41 -2.01 0.60
N ASP A 52 7.02 -2.35 -0.54
CA ASP A 52 6.53 -2.01 -1.88
C ASP A 52 6.45 -3.30 -2.69
N GLY A 53 5.22 -3.79 -2.95
CA GLY A 53 5.00 -5.02 -3.73
C GLY A 53 5.37 -4.86 -5.19
N LYS A 54 5.34 -3.64 -5.75
CA LYS A 54 5.43 -3.35 -7.17
C LYS A 54 4.22 -3.83 -7.95
N ALA A 55 4.44 -4.46 -9.10
CA ALA A 55 3.36 -5.05 -9.90
C ALA A 55 3.10 -6.48 -9.45
N GLY A 56 1.89 -6.94 -9.63
CA GLY A 56 1.43 -8.23 -9.13
C GLY A 56 0.34 -8.04 -8.07
N ASN A 57 -0.35 -9.09 -7.73
CA ASN A 57 -1.27 -9.06 -6.59
C ASN A 57 -0.51 -9.60 -5.38
N ASP A 58 0.03 -8.69 -4.59
CA ASP A 58 0.94 -9.01 -3.50
C ASP A 58 0.23 -9.22 -2.17
N VAL A 59 0.86 -9.95 -1.26
CA VAL A 59 0.39 -10.12 0.11
C VAL A 59 1.44 -9.54 1.04
N LEU A 60 1.04 -8.49 1.77
CA LEU A 60 1.93 -7.69 2.59
C LEU A 60 1.57 -7.86 4.07
N PHE A 61 2.60 -8.03 4.90
CA PHE A 61 2.54 -8.00 6.35
C PHE A 61 3.60 -7.03 6.85
N GLY A 62 3.19 -5.95 7.48
CA GLY A 62 4.10 -5.02 8.16
C GLY A 62 4.73 -5.68 9.37
N GLY A 63 3.91 -6.15 10.27
CA GLY A 63 4.31 -6.80 11.49
C GLY A 63 4.18 -5.89 12.71
N ALA A 64 5.23 -5.77 13.48
CA ALA A 64 5.21 -4.94 14.68
C ALA A 64 6.03 -3.67 14.48
N GLY A 65 5.40 -2.52 14.58
CA GLY A 65 6.02 -1.21 14.45
C GLY A 65 5.11 -0.21 13.76
N ASN A 66 5.69 0.84 13.23
CA ASN A 66 5.00 1.82 12.40
C ASN A 66 5.42 1.56 10.95
N ASP A 67 4.60 0.82 10.22
CA ASP A 67 4.97 0.33 8.92
C ASP A 67 4.44 1.23 7.79
N ILE A 68 5.11 1.19 6.66
CA ILE A 68 4.75 1.94 5.46
C ILE A 68 4.46 0.95 4.33
N PHE A 69 3.24 0.99 3.82
CA PHE A 69 2.83 0.26 2.64
C PHE A 69 2.82 1.20 1.44
N LYS A 70 3.84 1.05 0.58
CA LYS A 70 4.07 1.95 -0.54
C LYS A 70 3.50 1.38 -1.83
N PHE A 71 2.75 2.20 -2.58
CA PHE A 71 2.17 1.87 -3.88
C PHE A 71 2.84 2.69 -4.97
N THR A 72 3.55 2.01 -5.85
CA THR A 72 4.30 2.58 -6.98
C THR A 72 3.83 2.04 -8.33
N THR A 73 2.74 1.27 -8.35
CA THR A 73 2.09 0.73 -9.54
C THR A 73 0.59 0.78 -9.40
N ILE A 74 -0.11 0.64 -10.50
CA ILE A 74 -1.56 0.63 -10.58
C ILE A 74 -2.01 -0.50 -11.50
N GLY A 75 -3.24 -1.02 -11.32
CA GLY A 75 -3.79 -2.09 -12.13
C GLY A 75 -3.60 -3.48 -11.54
N ASN A 76 -3.11 -3.57 -10.32
CA ASN A 76 -3.04 -4.75 -9.47
C ASN A 76 -3.75 -4.48 -8.14
N VAL A 77 -4.08 -5.50 -7.40
CA VAL A 77 -4.76 -5.39 -6.10
C VAL A 77 -3.95 -6.13 -5.05
N ASP A 78 -3.32 -5.37 -4.18
CA ASP A 78 -2.54 -5.95 -3.09
C ASP A 78 -3.41 -6.25 -1.87
N LYS A 79 -2.94 -7.13 -1.03
CA LYS A 79 -3.58 -7.42 0.25
C LYS A 79 -2.65 -7.11 1.40
N ILE A 80 -3.01 -6.14 2.23
CA ILE A 80 -2.36 -5.87 3.50
C ILE A 80 -3.14 -6.61 4.59
N ASN A 81 -2.50 -7.53 5.28
CA ASN A 81 -3.20 -8.43 6.21
C ASN A 81 -3.27 -7.93 7.65
N ASP A 82 -2.41 -7.01 8.04
CA ASP A 82 -2.23 -6.57 9.42
C ASP A 82 -2.19 -5.04 9.58
N TYR A 83 -2.78 -4.30 8.64
CA TYR A 83 -2.82 -2.83 8.68
C TYR A 83 -3.42 -2.30 9.98
N ASN A 84 -2.68 -1.45 10.66
CA ASN A 84 -3.05 -0.81 11.91
C ASN A 84 -3.11 0.71 11.74
N VAL A 85 -4.30 1.28 11.72
CA VAL A 85 -4.55 2.73 11.53
C VAL A 85 -3.87 3.63 12.58
N VAL A 86 -3.43 3.09 13.72
CA VAL A 86 -2.76 3.88 14.76
C VAL A 86 -1.27 4.06 14.44
N ASN A 87 -0.68 3.09 13.76
CA ASN A 87 0.77 3.00 13.60
C ASN A 87 1.23 3.07 12.15
N ASP A 88 0.42 2.51 11.22
CA ASP A 88 0.86 2.30 9.86
C ASP A 88 0.42 3.42 8.92
N THR A 89 1.11 3.51 7.79
CA THR A 89 0.86 4.55 6.78
C THR A 89 0.82 3.93 5.38
N ILE A 90 -0.11 4.39 4.56
CA ILE A 90 -0.15 4.11 3.13
C ILE A 90 0.55 5.24 2.39
N GLN A 91 1.49 4.92 1.52
CA GLN A 91 2.13 5.89 0.63
C GLN A 91 1.72 5.67 -0.83
N LEU A 92 1.26 6.73 -1.47
CA LEU A 92 0.84 6.74 -2.87
C LEU A 92 1.81 7.62 -3.69
N GLU A 93 2.46 7.03 -4.70
CA GLU A 93 3.40 7.74 -5.59
C GLU A 93 2.62 8.60 -6.61
N ASN A 94 2.75 9.93 -6.56
CA ASN A 94 1.98 10.83 -7.41
C ASN A 94 2.29 10.72 -8.91
N GLY A 95 3.47 10.20 -9.26
CA GLY A 95 3.79 9.86 -10.65
C GLY A 95 2.92 8.75 -11.22
N VAL A 96 2.26 7.96 -10.37
CA VAL A 96 1.34 6.87 -10.71
C VAL A 96 -0.11 7.28 -10.42
N PHE A 97 -0.36 7.85 -9.26
CA PHE A 97 -1.67 8.33 -8.81
C PHE A 97 -1.83 9.80 -9.19
N ALA A 98 -1.93 10.07 -10.49
CA ALA A 98 -1.72 11.40 -11.09
C ALA A 98 -2.75 12.48 -10.69
N ALA A 99 -3.92 12.10 -10.16
CA ALA A 99 -4.87 13.07 -9.58
C ALA A 99 -4.38 13.64 -8.24
N LEU A 100 -3.48 12.93 -7.55
CA LEU A 100 -2.90 13.35 -6.28
C LEU A 100 -1.69 14.26 -6.53
N THR A 101 -1.92 15.52 -6.84
CA THR A 101 -0.88 16.45 -7.30
C THR A 101 -0.06 17.08 -6.18
N THR A 102 -0.54 17.04 -4.94
CA THR A 102 0.12 17.66 -3.78
C THR A 102 0.72 16.58 -2.88
N THR A 103 2.03 16.65 -2.67
CA THR A 103 2.73 15.72 -1.76
C THR A 103 2.49 16.06 -0.29
N GLY A 104 2.62 15.07 0.57
CA GLY A 104 2.34 15.16 2.00
C GLY A 104 1.10 14.39 2.40
N THR A 105 0.55 14.67 3.58
CA THR A 105 -0.70 14.04 4.01
C THR A 105 -1.82 14.35 3.03
N LEU A 106 -2.58 13.32 2.64
CA LEU A 106 -3.72 13.47 1.75
C LEU A 106 -4.69 14.53 2.29
N ALA A 107 -5.17 15.43 1.44
CA ALA A 107 -6.14 16.43 1.87
C ALA A 107 -7.47 15.77 2.28
N ALA A 108 -8.14 16.32 3.29
CA ALA A 108 -9.34 15.70 3.85
C ALA A 108 -10.50 15.63 2.85
N ASP A 109 -10.57 16.57 1.93
CA ASP A 109 -11.54 16.62 0.84
C ASP A 109 -11.20 15.71 -0.36
N GLN A 110 -10.08 14.99 -0.30
CA GLN A 110 -9.68 13.98 -1.29
C GLN A 110 -9.91 12.55 -0.82
N PHE A 111 -10.45 12.37 0.39
CA PHE A 111 -10.68 11.07 1.01
C PHE A 111 -12.15 10.87 1.38
N ASN A 112 -12.73 9.76 0.94
CA ASN A 112 -14.09 9.39 1.29
C ASN A 112 -14.15 7.97 1.88
N ILE A 113 -15.07 7.76 2.84
CA ILE A 113 -15.45 6.43 3.34
C ILE A 113 -16.79 6.05 2.73
N GLY A 114 -16.79 5.04 1.88
CA GLY A 114 -17.99 4.62 1.17
C GLY A 114 -17.70 3.59 0.09
N THR A 115 -18.64 3.42 -0.81
CA THR A 115 -18.53 2.48 -1.93
C THR A 115 -18.02 3.13 -3.21
N GLN A 116 -18.01 4.45 -3.26
CA GLN A 116 -17.63 5.27 -4.43
C GLN A 116 -17.27 6.69 -3.99
N ALA A 117 -16.63 7.45 -4.86
CA ALA A 117 -16.46 8.88 -4.73
C ALA A 117 -17.82 9.59 -4.74
N LEU A 118 -17.98 10.65 -3.97
CA LEU A 118 -19.21 11.45 -3.85
C LEU A 118 -19.12 12.78 -4.60
N ASP A 119 -17.91 13.32 -4.73
CA ASP A 119 -17.64 14.56 -5.45
C ASP A 119 -16.37 14.48 -6.33
N ALA A 120 -16.06 15.55 -7.02
CA ALA A 120 -15.04 15.58 -8.07
C ALA A 120 -13.59 15.49 -7.55
N ASN A 121 -13.39 15.63 -6.25
CA ASN A 121 -12.08 15.58 -5.60
C ASN A 121 -11.91 14.42 -4.60
N ASP A 122 -12.87 13.52 -4.50
CA ASP A 122 -12.74 12.27 -3.75
C ASP A 122 -11.87 11.26 -4.52
N TYR A 123 -10.55 11.43 -4.48
CA TYR A 123 -9.64 10.58 -5.26
C TYR A 123 -9.29 9.28 -4.57
N VAL A 124 -9.45 9.17 -3.25
CA VAL A 124 -9.19 7.94 -2.50
C VAL A 124 -10.44 7.55 -1.71
N VAL A 125 -10.92 6.34 -1.95
CA VAL A 125 -12.13 5.83 -1.29
C VAL A 125 -11.79 4.56 -0.52
N TYR A 126 -12.14 4.55 0.76
CA TYR A 126 -12.06 3.35 1.59
C TYR A 126 -13.45 2.75 1.81
N ASN A 127 -13.66 1.55 1.31
CA ASN A 127 -14.88 0.79 1.56
C ASN A 127 -14.75 0.00 2.87
N ASN A 128 -15.27 0.53 3.95
CA ASN A 128 -15.17 -0.06 5.28
C ASN A 128 -15.95 -1.38 5.46
N THR A 129 -16.83 -1.73 4.52
CA THR A 129 -17.59 -2.98 4.54
C THR A 129 -16.79 -4.13 3.90
N THR A 130 -16.04 -3.85 2.85
CA THR A 130 -15.27 -4.85 2.10
C THR A 130 -13.76 -4.81 2.42
N GLY A 131 -13.29 -3.72 3.00
CA GLY A 131 -11.87 -3.44 3.22
C GLY A 131 -11.15 -2.97 1.97
N ALA A 132 -11.86 -2.68 0.89
CA ALA A 132 -11.26 -2.21 -0.35
C ALA A 132 -10.79 -0.76 -0.23
N LEU A 133 -9.56 -0.52 -0.66
CA LEU A 133 -9.01 0.81 -0.90
C LEU A 133 -9.03 1.05 -2.42
N LEU A 134 -9.69 2.13 -2.84
CA LEU A 134 -9.90 2.45 -4.24
C LEU A 134 -9.23 3.80 -4.56
N TYR A 135 -8.77 3.93 -5.80
CA TYR A 135 -8.34 5.19 -6.38
C TYR A 135 -9.28 5.57 -7.52
N ASP A 136 -9.76 6.80 -7.50
CA ASP A 136 -10.64 7.39 -8.49
C ASP A 136 -9.97 8.62 -9.09
N ALA A 137 -9.61 8.56 -10.36
CA ALA A 137 -8.82 9.61 -10.99
C ALA A 137 -9.62 10.88 -11.36
N ASP A 138 -10.94 10.77 -11.44
CA ASP A 138 -11.86 11.88 -11.78
C ASP A 138 -12.93 12.10 -10.70
N GLY A 139 -12.77 11.48 -9.52
CA GLY A 139 -13.71 11.57 -8.40
C GLY A 139 -15.09 11.02 -8.79
N SER A 140 -16.16 11.81 -8.59
CA SER A 140 -17.50 11.40 -8.99
C SER A 140 -17.76 11.47 -10.49
N GLY A 141 -16.69 11.49 -11.31
CA GLY A 141 -16.76 11.51 -12.77
C GLY A 141 -17.30 10.22 -13.40
N ALA A 142 -17.08 10.07 -14.70
CA ALA A 142 -17.59 8.91 -15.43
C ALA A 142 -16.65 7.69 -15.41
N THR A 143 -15.41 7.88 -15.01
CA THR A 143 -14.41 6.79 -14.90
C THR A 143 -14.66 6.01 -13.61
N ALA A 144 -14.70 4.70 -13.70
CA ALA A 144 -14.89 3.87 -12.50
C ALA A 144 -13.62 3.87 -11.64
N ALA A 145 -13.78 4.02 -10.34
CA ALA A 145 -12.71 3.84 -9.37
C ALA A 145 -12.06 2.44 -9.51
N ILE A 146 -10.75 2.38 -9.37
CA ILE A 146 -10.00 1.13 -9.41
C ILE A 146 -9.58 0.73 -8.01
N GLN A 147 -9.73 -0.54 -7.68
CA GLN A 147 -9.22 -1.06 -6.42
C GLN A 147 -7.70 -1.21 -6.51
N ILE A 148 -6.99 -0.68 -5.51
CA ILE A 148 -5.53 -0.77 -5.39
C ILE A 148 -5.10 -1.73 -4.29
N ALA A 149 -5.93 -1.86 -3.23
CA ALA A 149 -5.63 -2.79 -2.15
C ALA A 149 -6.89 -3.32 -1.46
N THR A 150 -6.69 -4.35 -0.64
CA THR A 150 -7.59 -4.75 0.44
C THR A 150 -6.82 -4.67 1.75
N ILE A 151 -7.32 -3.85 2.71
CA ILE A 151 -6.57 -3.50 3.94
C ILE A 151 -7.26 -3.93 5.25
N GLY A 152 -8.46 -4.49 5.16
CA GLY A 152 -9.27 -4.89 6.32
C GLY A 152 -10.60 -4.15 6.39
N VAL A 153 -11.57 -4.74 7.07
CA VAL A 153 -12.93 -4.19 7.22
C VAL A 153 -13.06 -3.40 8.52
N GLY A 154 -13.91 -2.37 8.52
CA GLY A 154 -14.26 -1.63 9.73
C GLY A 154 -13.12 -0.82 10.34
N LEU A 155 -12.05 -0.55 9.60
CA LEU A 155 -10.94 0.28 10.09
C LEU A 155 -11.39 1.73 10.23
N GLY A 156 -10.91 2.40 11.27
CA GLY A 156 -11.17 3.83 11.50
C GLY A 156 -10.26 4.73 10.67
N MET A 157 -10.13 4.43 9.37
CA MET A 157 -9.28 5.19 8.46
C MET A 157 -9.72 6.65 8.30
N THR A 158 -8.74 7.49 8.11
CA THR A 158 -8.88 8.90 7.79
C THR A 158 -7.89 9.29 6.68
N ASN A 159 -7.98 10.51 6.18
CA ASN A 159 -7.00 11.02 5.22
C ASN A 159 -5.57 11.08 5.78
N THR A 160 -5.41 11.12 7.11
CA THR A 160 -4.08 11.19 7.76
C THR A 160 -3.31 9.87 7.69
N ASP A 161 -3.98 8.77 7.39
CA ASP A 161 -3.37 7.45 7.18
C ASP A 161 -2.69 7.33 5.79
N ILE A 162 -2.88 8.35 4.93
CA ILE A 162 -2.41 8.35 3.56
C ILE A 162 -1.48 9.53 3.31
N VAL A 163 -0.32 9.24 2.74
CA VAL A 163 0.70 10.21 2.36
C VAL A 163 0.99 10.10 0.87
N VAL A 164 0.92 11.21 0.18
CA VAL A 164 1.28 11.33 -1.25
C VAL A 164 2.77 11.68 -1.35
N ILE A 165 3.53 10.95 -2.16
CA ILE A 165 4.99 11.11 -2.31
C ILE A 165 5.39 11.32 -3.77
#